data_0fbb9fa901b6ca77553b8e3d52b84c8c
#
_entry.id   0fbb9fa901b6ca77553b8e3d52b84c8c
#
_cell.length_a   1.000
_cell.length_b   1.000
_cell.length_c   1.000
_cell.angle_alpha   90.00
_cell.angle_beta   90.00
_cell.angle_gamma   90.00
#
_symmetry.space_group_name_H-M   'P 1'
#
loop_
_entity.id
_entity.type
_entity.pdbx_description
1 polymer ?
#
loop_
_entity_poly.entity_id
_entity_poly.type
_entity_poly.pdbx_seq_one_letter_code
_entity_poly.pdbx_strand_id
1 'polypeptide(L)'
;MNFTTNKPQKFTTHYSEKLTEYVTSLNWSKSGHKLAVTSASGEVIIWENQTITNLQTSTGKSLDCGGFSADDQYLAVGGQDGNVKIWKDKELIQTLANAPAWIDKLAWNHTNNLLAFSLGRYVQVWDVDARELVVTLNFENSSILGIDWRQDGKYLAISGYKGVKVWNRENWDEEPYILYTDTVSTGVAWSSDGKYLASANMDRSIAVLEWENPDPWLMRGFPGKIRQLAWSNRTSDTGDPILACASVEGVVMWHRSVDESVGWESTILTNHFDVVTAIAHPPQSLNYRLPNNELILASAGADGWLCLWDENFQVWEILSGVTEGFSTLAWEPQGKFLAAGGDQGELIIWSSNNSQCEVIG
;
A
#
# COMPACT_ATOMS: atom_id res chain seq x y z
N MET A 1 -23.19 -18.60 11.02
CA MET A 1 -24.51 -18.11 10.59
C MET A 1 -24.47 -17.84 9.11
N ASN A 2 -25.27 -18.55 8.30
CA ASN A 2 -25.33 -18.32 6.86
C ASN A 2 -26.16 -17.07 6.58
N PHE A 3 -25.51 -15.95 6.33
CA PHE A 3 -26.18 -14.76 5.80
C PHE A 3 -26.31 -14.89 4.29
N THR A 4 -27.30 -15.63 3.81
CA THR A 4 -27.74 -15.55 2.42
C THR A 4 -28.53 -14.26 2.23
N THR A 5 -27.84 -13.17 1.96
CA THR A 5 -28.50 -11.96 1.44
C THR A 5 -28.79 -12.17 -0.03
N ASN A 6 -30.07 -12.24 -0.41
CA ASN A 6 -30.57 -12.30 -1.80
C ASN A 6 -30.35 -10.97 -2.57
N LYS A 7 -29.29 -10.19 -2.26
CA LYS A 7 -28.90 -9.04 -3.07
C LYS A 7 -28.01 -9.52 -4.21
N PRO A 8 -28.22 -9.06 -5.45
CA PRO A 8 -27.32 -9.41 -6.56
C PRO A 8 -25.89 -8.98 -6.19
N GLN A 9 -24.96 -9.92 -6.29
CA GLN A 9 -23.54 -9.69 -6.06
C GLN A 9 -23.05 -8.65 -7.06
N LYS A 10 -22.43 -7.55 -6.59
CA LYS A 10 -22.05 -6.43 -7.42
C LYS A 10 -20.62 -6.57 -7.93
N PHE A 11 -19.77 -7.30 -7.20
CA PHE A 11 -18.47 -7.74 -7.63
C PHE A 11 -18.48 -9.24 -7.92
N THR A 12 -17.97 -9.63 -9.09
CA THR A 12 -17.82 -11.05 -9.46
C THR A 12 -16.37 -11.37 -9.72
N THR A 13 -15.99 -12.61 -9.41
CA THR A 13 -14.65 -13.10 -9.72
C THR A 13 -14.41 -13.03 -11.22
N HIS A 14 -13.43 -12.24 -11.62
CA HIS A 14 -13.01 -12.06 -12.98
C HIS A 14 -11.89 -13.01 -13.35
N TYR A 15 -10.97 -13.26 -12.40
CA TYR A 15 -9.84 -14.15 -12.55
C TYR A 15 -9.44 -14.75 -11.21
N SER A 16 -8.94 -15.98 -11.21
CA SER A 16 -8.32 -16.59 -10.05
C SER A 16 -7.16 -17.47 -10.45
N GLU A 17 -6.11 -17.49 -9.63
CA GLU A 17 -4.90 -18.29 -9.79
C GLU A 17 -4.40 -18.72 -8.41
N LYS A 18 -3.46 -19.67 -8.37
CA LYS A 18 -2.83 -20.11 -7.13
C LYS A 18 -1.31 -20.17 -7.28
N LEU A 19 -0.60 -19.38 -6.47
CA LEU A 19 0.83 -19.45 -6.30
C LEU A 19 1.21 -20.59 -5.32
N THR A 20 2.48 -20.91 -5.24
CA THR A 20 2.98 -22.02 -4.39
C THR A 20 2.79 -21.73 -2.90
N GLU A 21 3.01 -20.48 -2.49
CA GLU A 21 2.85 -20.03 -1.10
C GLU A 21 2.15 -18.67 -1.05
N TYR A 22 1.86 -18.16 0.17
CA TYR A 22 1.07 -16.95 0.37
C TYR A 22 1.57 -15.77 -0.46
N VAL A 23 0.62 -14.96 -0.91
CA VAL A 23 0.90 -13.77 -1.71
C VAL A 23 1.43 -12.67 -0.79
N THR A 24 2.63 -12.19 -1.08
CA THR A 24 3.31 -11.18 -0.25
C THR A 24 3.03 -9.75 -0.70
N SER A 25 2.90 -9.52 -2.00
CA SER A 25 2.54 -8.20 -2.52
C SER A 25 1.76 -8.25 -3.84
N LEU A 26 0.93 -7.23 -4.04
CA LEU A 26 0.15 -6.97 -5.24
C LEU A 26 0.41 -5.54 -5.69
N ASN A 27 0.87 -5.37 -6.93
CA ASN A 27 1.21 -4.06 -7.46
C ASN A 27 0.66 -3.89 -8.86
N TRP A 28 -0.30 -2.98 -9.02
CA TRP A 28 -0.78 -2.59 -10.33
C TRP A 28 0.19 -1.61 -11.01
N SER A 29 0.34 -1.75 -12.32
CA SER A 29 0.92 -0.68 -13.12
C SER A 29 0.04 0.57 -13.05
N LYS A 30 0.61 1.77 -13.22
CA LYS A 30 -0.12 3.04 -13.18
C LYS A 30 -1.22 3.12 -14.26
N SER A 31 -0.98 2.48 -15.40
CA SER A 31 -1.94 2.32 -16.48
C SER A 31 -3.06 1.31 -16.19
N GLY A 32 -2.94 0.48 -15.12
CA GLY A 32 -3.89 -0.56 -14.77
C GLY A 32 -3.86 -1.82 -15.65
N HIS A 33 -2.98 -1.87 -16.65
CA HIS A 33 -2.95 -3.00 -17.59
C HIS A 33 -2.26 -4.24 -17.05
N LYS A 34 -1.34 -4.08 -16.08
CA LYS A 34 -0.53 -5.16 -15.52
C LYS A 34 -0.69 -5.21 -14.01
N LEU A 35 -0.76 -6.42 -13.46
CA LEU A 35 -0.65 -6.68 -12.02
C LEU A 35 0.57 -7.56 -11.78
N ALA A 36 1.54 -7.07 -11.03
CA ALA A 36 2.65 -7.86 -10.53
C ALA A 36 2.28 -8.49 -9.18
N VAL A 37 2.56 -9.77 -9.02
CA VAL A 37 2.28 -10.56 -7.82
C VAL A 37 3.55 -11.25 -7.38
N THR A 38 3.86 -11.16 -6.11
CA THR A 38 4.98 -11.88 -5.48
C THR A 38 4.50 -12.85 -4.42
N SER A 39 5.29 -13.87 -4.12
CA SER A 39 4.97 -14.86 -3.10
C SER A 39 6.11 -15.12 -2.11
N ALA A 40 5.78 -15.74 -0.99
CA ALA A 40 6.73 -16.17 0.02
C ALA A 40 7.67 -17.29 -0.46
N SER A 41 7.30 -18.01 -1.51
CA SER A 41 8.20 -18.97 -2.15
C SER A 41 9.22 -18.34 -3.11
N GLY A 42 9.07 -17.04 -3.42
CA GLY A 42 9.95 -16.31 -4.32
C GLY A 42 9.49 -16.27 -5.77
N GLU A 43 8.22 -16.54 -6.03
CA GLU A 43 7.64 -16.39 -7.37
C GLU A 43 7.36 -14.93 -7.70
N VAL A 44 7.52 -14.59 -8.98
CA VAL A 44 7.07 -13.31 -9.55
C VAL A 44 6.25 -13.62 -10.80
N ILE A 45 4.99 -13.20 -10.78
CA ILE A 45 4.11 -13.34 -11.94
C ILE A 45 3.56 -11.99 -12.36
N ILE A 46 3.25 -11.84 -13.63
CA ILE A 46 2.49 -10.72 -14.20
C ILE A 46 1.16 -11.26 -14.72
N TRP A 47 0.07 -10.72 -14.21
CA TRP A 47 -1.25 -10.86 -14.81
C TRP A 47 -1.48 -9.68 -15.79
N GLU A 48 -1.86 -10.01 -17.02
CA GLU A 48 -2.15 -9.04 -18.07
C GLU A 48 -3.18 -9.67 -19.04
N ASN A 49 -4.29 -9.00 -19.31
CA ASN A 49 -5.32 -9.47 -20.25
C ASN A 49 -5.78 -10.92 -19.97
N GLN A 50 -6.08 -11.25 -18.72
CA GLN A 50 -6.51 -12.59 -18.27
C GLN A 50 -5.45 -13.69 -18.48
N THR A 51 -4.21 -13.32 -18.69
CA THR A 51 -3.09 -14.28 -18.83
C THR A 51 -2.03 -14.03 -17.76
N ILE A 52 -1.38 -15.11 -17.34
CA ILE A 52 -0.24 -15.09 -16.43
C ILE A 52 1.05 -15.27 -17.22
N THR A 53 2.04 -14.45 -16.90
CA THR A 53 3.43 -14.65 -17.33
C THR A 53 4.30 -14.84 -16.08
N ASN A 54 5.01 -15.94 -15.97
CA ASN A 54 5.99 -16.15 -14.91
C ASN A 54 7.29 -15.44 -15.27
N LEU A 55 7.67 -14.43 -14.46
CA LEU A 55 8.99 -13.78 -14.56
C LEU A 55 10.05 -14.50 -13.76
N GLN A 56 9.65 -15.11 -12.63
CA GLN A 56 10.52 -15.92 -11.79
C GLN A 56 9.69 -17.05 -11.15
N THR A 57 10.22 -18.27 -11.24
CA THR A 57 9.67 -19.43 -10.51
C THR A 57 10.13 -19.41 -9.06
N SER A 58 9.52 -20.25 -8.22
CA SER A 58 9.89 -20.40 -6.80
C SER A 58 11.39 -20.61 -6.61
N THR A 59 11.98 -19.84 -5.69
CA THR A 59 13.40 -19.91 -5.30
C THR A 59 13.57 -20.40 -3.86
N GLY A 60 12.47 -20.55 -3.11
CA GLY A 60 12.46 -20.87 -1.68
C GLY A 60 12.89 -19.70 -0.79
N LYS A 61 12.91 -18.45 -1.33
CA LYS A 61 13.21 -17.23 -0.61
C LYS A 61 12.10 -16.22 -0.85
N SER A 62 11.49 -15.71 0.22
CA SER A 62 10.40 -14.76 0.13
C SER A 62 10.80 -13.49 -0.62
N LEU A 63 9.86 -12.97 -1.42
CA LEU A 63 9.93 -11.65 -2.02
C LEU A 63 8.89 -10.78 -1.31
N ASP A 64 9.36 -9.79 -0.56
CA ASP A 64 8.54 -9.10 0.44
C ASP A 64 8.04 -7.74 -0.04
N CYS A 65 8.59 -7.22 -1.13
CA CYS A 65 8.22 -5.92 -1.71
C CYS A 65 8.39 -5.90 -3.22
N GLY A 66 7.61 -5.05 -3.89
CA GLY A 66 7.69 -4.84 -5.33
C GLY A 66 6.92 -3.60 -5.77
N GLY A 67 7.06 -3.22 -7.03
CA GLY A 67 6.32 -2.11 -7.62
C GLY A 67 6.75 -1.79 -9.04
N PHE A 68 5.85 -1.14 -9.78
CA PHE A 68 6.14 -0.57 -11.10
C PHE A 68 6.71 0.84 -10.97
N SER A 69 7.59 1.21 -11.90
CA SER A 69 8.07 2.59 -12.05
C SER A 69 6.94 3.55 -12.46
N ALA A 70 7.20 4.86 -12.30
CA ALA A 70 6.21 5.91 -12.59
C ALA A 70 5.70 5.92 -14.04
N ASP A 71 6.51 5.43 -14.97
CA ASP A 71 6.21 5.33 -16.40
C ASP A 71 5.79 3.92 -16.86
N ASP A 72 5.58 2.99 -15.91
CA ASP A 72 5.23 1.58 -16.14
C ASP A 72 6.26 0.75 -16.95
N GLN A 73 7.45 1.30 -17.21
CA GLN A 73 8.46 0.58 -18.00
C GLN A 73 9.17 -0.50 -17.20
N TYR A 74 9.35 -0.30 -15.89
CA TYR A 74 10.12 -1.18 -15.05
C TYR A 74 9.26 -1.79 -13.93
N LEU A 75 9.55 -3.04 -13.60
CA LEU A 75 9.11 -3.70 -12.38
C LEU A 75 10.33 -3.98 -11.53
N ALA A 76 10.34 -3.54 -10.27
CA ALA A 76 11.34 -3.93 -9.29
C ALA A 76 10.72 -4.80 -8.21
N VAL A 77 11.48 -5.81 -7.75
CA VAL A 77 11.08 -6.71 -6.67
C VAL A 77 12.29 -6.98 -5.77
N GLY A 78 12.05 -7.02 -4.45
CA GLY A 78 13.06 -7.30 -3.44
C GLY A 78 12.57 -8.29 -2.38
N GLY A 79 13.51 -8.92 -1.68
CA GLY A 79 13.17 -9.88 -0.63
C GLY A 79 14.36 -10.46 0.11
N GLN A 80 14.14 -11.64 0.71
CA GLN A 80 15.08 -12.32 1.61
C GLN A 80 16.29 -12.94 0.90
N ASP A 81 16.31 -12.98 -0.42
CA ASP A 81 17.50 -13.37 -1.20
C ASP A 81 18.55 -12.24 -1.24
N GLY A 82 18.23 -11.04 -0.75
CA GLY A 82 19.10 -9.88 -0.72
C GLY A 82 19.31 -9.23 -2.08
N ASN A 83 18.46 -9.52 -3.05
CA ASN A 83 18.55 -8.96 -4.39
C ASN A 83 17.40 -8.00 -4.65
N VAL A 84 17.70 -6.88 -5.32
CA VAL A 84 16.69 -6.13 -6.05
C VAL A 84 16.79 -6.54 -7.51
N LYS A 85 15.73 -7.14 -8.03
CA LYS A 85 15.63 -7.55 -9.43
C LYS A 85 14.75 -6.57 -10.18
N ILE A 86 15.21 -6.15 -11.35
CA ILE A 86 14.52 -5.15 -12.18
C ILE A 86 14.26 -5.76 -13.56
N TRP A 87 12.98 -5.79 -13.94
CA TRP A 87 12.54 -6.23 -15.27
C TRP A 87 12.07 -5.05 -16.10
N LYS A 88 12.30 -5.16 -17.42
CA LYS A 88 11.69 -4.31 -18.44
C LYS A 88 11.10 -5.22 -19.52
N ASP A 89 9.84 -4.96 -19.92
CA ASP A 89 9.14 -5.78 -20.94
C ASP A 89 9.23 -7.30 -20.69
N LYS A 90 9.12 -7.70 -19.41
CA LYS A 90 9.22 -9.09 -18.93
C LYS A 90 10.64 -9.71 -18.97
N GLU A 91 11.66 -8.96 -19.39
CA GLU A 91 13.06 -9.39 -19.37
C GLU A 91 13.76 -8.87 -18.12
N LEU A 92 14.51 -9.73 -17.42
CA LEU A 92 15.36 -9.33 -16.29
C LEU A 92 16.56 -8.54 -16.83
N ILE A 93 16.56 -7.23 -16.59
CA ILE A 93 17.63 -6.34 -17.10
C ILE A 93 18.72 -6.05 -16.08
N GLN A 94 18.41 -6.21 -14.78
CA GLN A 94 19.35 -5.91 -13.71
C GLN A 94 19.07 -6.68 -12.44
N THR A 95 20.13 -7.05 -11.72
CA THR A 95 20.10 -7.58 -10.36
C THR A 95 21.10 -6.81 -9.51
N LEU A 96 20.61 -6.11 -8.48
CA LEU A 96 21.42 -5.45 -7.48
C LEU A 96 21.60 -6.41 -6.31
N ALA A 97 22.79 -7.00 -6.20
CA ALA A 97 23.08 -8.00 -5.18
C ALA A 97 23.57 -7.31 -3.88
N ASN A 98 22.85 -7.52 -2.80
CA ASN A 98 23.10 -6.89 -1.50
C ASN A 98 23.16 -7.89 -0.34
N ALA A 99 23.20 -9.19 -0.63
CA ALA A 99 23.31 -10.20 0.42
C ALA A 99 24.51 -9.94 1.36
N PRO A 100 24.37 -10.18 2.66
CA PRO A 100 23.28 -10.88 3.33
C PRO A 100 22.09 -9.98 3.78
N ALA A 101 22.06 -8.70 3.43
CA ALA A 101 20.95 -7.82 3.82
C ALA A 101 19.68 -8.16 3.03
N TRP A 102 18.55 -8.26 3.72
CA TRP A 102 17.24 -8.43 3.09
C TRP A 102 16.74 -7.11 2.54
N ILE A 103 15.90 -7.20 1.51
CA ILE A 103 15.19 -6.05 0.92
C ILE A 103 13.74 -6.10 1.37
N ASP A 104 13.48 -5.51 2.55
CA ASP A 104 12.14 -5.56 3.17
C ASP A 104 11.19 -4.49 2.63
N LYS A 105 11.75 -3.37 2.15
CA LYS A 105 11.00 -2.22 1.65
C LYS A 105 11.59 -1.69 0.35
N LEU A 106 10.68 -1.29 -0.54
CA LEU A 106 11.01 -0.72 -1.84
C LEU A 106 9.93 0.31 -2.19
N ALA A 107 10.34 1.44 -2.74
CA ALA A 107 9.43 2.47 -3.22
C ALA A 107 9.99 3.17 -4.48
N TRP A 108 9.17 3.24 -5.52
CA TRP A 108 9.45 4.04 -6.70
C TRP A 108 9.07 5.50 -6.49
N ASN A 109 9.89 6.39 -7.01
CA ASN A 109 9.52 7.80 -7.11
C ASN A 109 8.35 7.97 -8.09
N HIS A 110 7.43 8.88 -7.79
CA HIS A 110 6.18 9.06 -8.56
C HIS A 110 6.35 9.85 -9.86
N THR A 111 7.51 10.50 -10.08
CA THR A 111 7.74 11.41 -11.20
C THR A 111 8.88 11.00 -12.12
N ASN A 112 9.72 10.05 -11.69
CA ASN A 112 10.87 9.55 -12.45
C ASN A 112 11.22 8.11 -12.02
N ASN A 113 12.22 7.51 -12.66
CA ASN A 113 12.60 6.12 -12.44
C ASN A 113 13.67 5.94 -11.35
N LEU A 114 13.57 6.72 -10.25
CA LEU A 114 14.37 6.50 -9.04
C LEU A 114 13.71 5.45 -8.15
N LEU A 115 14.50 4.48 -7.75
CA LEU A 115 14.09 3.36 -6.89
C LEU A 115 14.79 3.48 -5.54
N ALA A 116 14.03 3.68 -4.45
CA ALA A 116 14.54 3.60 -3.09
C ALA A 116 14.29 2.19 -2.52
N PHE A 117 15.29 1.59 -1.85
CA PHE A 117 15.12 0.29 -1.21
C PHE A 117 15.96 0.15 0.07
N SER A 118 15.46 -0.67 1.00
CA SER A 118 16.08 -0.87 2.32
C SER A 118 17.24 -1.86 2.28
N LEU A 119 18.28 -1.56 3.07
CA LEU A 119 19.45 -2.43 3.33
C LEU A 119 19.79 -2.37 4.82
N GLY A 120 19.03 -3.09 5.65
CA GLY A 120 19.15 -3.01 7.10
C GLY A 120 18.91 -1.59 7.59
N ARG A 121 19.95 -0.86 8.01
CA ARG A 121 19.87 0.53 8.46
C ARG A 121 20.10 1.60 7.39
N TYR A 122 20.29 1.18 6.15
CA TYR A 122 20.51 2.07 5.02
C TYR A 122 19.33 2.02 4.06
N VAL A 123 19.16 3.10 3.31
CA VAL A 123 18.35 3.14 2.09
C VAL A 123 19.26 3.54 0.95
N GLN A 124 19.26 2.77 -0.11
CA GLN A 124 19.86 3.16 -1.38
C GLN A 124 18.79 3.72 -2.31
N VAL A 125 19.18 4.78 -3.04
CA VAL A 125 18.40 5.33 -4.14
C VAL A 125 19.16 5.06 -5.43
N TRP A 126 18.52 4.32 -6.33
CA TRP A 126 19.08 3.87 -7.60
C TRP A 126 18.37 4.55 -8.76
N ASP A 127 19.12 5.14 -9.67
CA ASP A 127 18.59 5.61 -10.96
C ASP A 127 18.61 4.43 -11.94
N VAL A 128 17.41 3.96 -12.31
CA VAL A 128 17.27 2.78 -13.16
C VAL A 128 17.60 3.10 -14.62
N ASP A 129 17.32 4.32 -15.08
CA ASP A 129 17.63 4.74 -16.45
C ASP A 129 19.15 4.95 -16.64
N ALA A 130 19.79 5.64 -15.70
CA ALA A 130 21.24 5.86 -15.70
C ALA A 130 22.03 4.60 -15.27
N ARG A 131 21.37 3.64 -14.59
CA ARG A 131 21.98 2.44 -14.00
C ARG A 131 23.08 2.77 -13.00
N GLU A 132 22.83 3.73 -12.14
CA GLU A 132 23.81 4.18 -11.13
C GLU A 132 23.18 4.40 -9.76
N LEU A 133 24.04 4.27 -8.75
CA LEU A 133 23.69 4.60 -7.37
C LEU A 133 23.70 6.12 -7.19
N VAL A 134 22.55 6.71 -6.86
CA VAL A 134 22.41 8.15 -6.62
C VAL A 134 22.93 8.51 -5.23
N VAL A 135 22.47 7.80 -4.20
CA VAL A 135 22.84 8.07 -2.81
C VAL A 135 22.62 6.84 -1.92
N THR A 136 23.37 6.76 -0.82
CA THR A 136 23.13 5.84 0.29
C THR A 136 22.83 6.66 1.54
N LEU A 137 21.58 6.58 2.02
CA LEU A 137 21.10 7.30 3.21
C LEU A 137 21.26 6.41 4.45
N ASN A 138 21.83 6.96 5.51
CA ASN A 138 22.04 6.24 6.76
C ASN A 138 20.97 6.63 7.78
N PHE A 139 20.17 5.66 8.21
CA PHE A 139 19.21 5.86 9.29
C PHE A 139 19.83 5.71 10.70
N GLU A 140 21.11 5.28 10.74
CA GLU A 140 21.95 5.10 11.95
C GLU A 140 21.59 3.86 12.78
N ASN A 141 20.80 3.99 13.86
CA ASN A 141 20.69 3.00 14.91
C ASN A 141 19.52 2.01 14.74
N SER A 142 18.90 1.94 13.56
CA SER A 142 17.70 1.13 13.36
C SER A 142 17.64 0.53 11.96
N SER A 143 16.97 -0.62 11.85
CA SER A 143 16.49 -1.10 10.57
C SER A 143 15.42 -0.16 10.01
N ILE A 144 15.32 -0.13 8.70
CA ILE A 144 14.30 0.61 7.96
C ILE A 144 12.98 -0.17 8.03
N LEU A 145 11.91 0.49 8.45
CA LEU A 145 10.58 -0.12 8.63
C LEU A 145 9.53 0.41 7.65
N GLY A 146 9.79 1.56 7.01
CA GLY A 146 8.95 2.13 5.97
C GLY A 146 9.73 3.07 5.08
N ILE A 147 9.34 3.15 3.82
CA ILE A 147 9.88 4.07 2.82
C ILE A 147 8.69 4.56 2.01
N ASP A 148 8.59 5.87 1.83
CA ASP A 148 7.55 6.45 0.97
C ASP A 148 8.01 7.76 0.33
N TRP A 149 7.73 7.92 -0.95
CA TRP A 149 7.99 9.15 -1.69
C TRP A 149 6.77 10.07 -1.65
N ARG A 150 7.00 11.37 -1.41
CA ARG A 150 5.94 12.35 -1.60
C ARG A 150 5.52 12.37 -3.07
N GLN A 151 4.25 12.64 -3.32
CA GLN A 151 3.63 12.52 -4.65
C GLN A 151 4.31 13.38 -5.74
N ASP A 152 4.90 14.51 -5.38
CA ASP A 152 5.68 15.36 -6.29
C ASP A 152 7.10 14.82 -6.59
N GLY A 153 7.49 13.72 -5.94
CA GLY A 153 8.80 13.09 -6.09
C GLY A 153 9.96 13.85 -5.47
N LYS A 154 9.72 14.92 -4.70
CA LYS A 154 10.79 15.77 -4.14
C LYS A 154 11.33 15.27 -2.80
N TYR A 155 10.49 14.63 -2.00
CA TYR A 155 10.85 14.22 -0.65
C TYR A 155 10.71 12.71 -0.47
N LEU A 156 11.72 12.12 0.18
CA LEU A 156 11.74 10.70 0.55
C LEU A 156 11.64 10.58 2.07
N ALA A 157 10.55 9.99 2.56
CA ALA A 157 10.35 9.70 3.97
C ALA A 157 10.78 8.27 4.28
N ILE A 158 11.54 8.10 5.35
CA ILE A 158 12.06 6.82 5.83
C ILE A 158 11.74 6.70 7.31
N SER A 159 11.11 5.60 7.72
CA SER A 159 10.72 5.35 9.11
C SER A 159 11.57 4.30 9.80
N GLY A 160 11.74 4.45 11.13
CA GLY A 160 12.50 3.56 11.98
C GLY A 160 12.52 4.01 13.44
N TYR A 161 13.63 3.77 14.14
CA TYR A 161 13.78 4.11 15.56
C TYR A 161 13.69 5.63 15.78
N LYS A 162 12.83 6.04 16.72
CA LYS A 162 12.56 7.44 17.09
C LYS A 162 11.92 8.31 16.00
N GLY A 163 11.28 7.71 15.00
CA GLY A 163 10.43 8.46 14.11
C GLY A 163 10.74 8.32 12.63
N VAL A 164 10.56 9.43 11.90
CA VAL A 164 10.71 9.50 10.45
C VAL A 164 11.76 10.55 10.11
N LYS A 165 12.66 10.21 9.20
CA LYS A 165 13.58 11.14 8.56
C LYS A 165 13.11 11.41 7.14
N VAL A 166 13.12 12.68 6.71
CA VAL A 166 12.67 13.10 5.37
C VAL A 166 13.80 13.83 4.67
N TRP A 167 14.27 13.27 3.57
CA TRP A 167 15.32 13.85 2.73
C TRP A 167 14.73 14.58 1.53
N ASN A 168 15.37 15.71 1.17
CA ASN A 168 15.08 16.43 -0.04
C ASN A 168 15.94 15.86 -1.20
N ARG A 169 15.30 15.41 -2.26
CA ARG A 169 15.98 14.87 -3.45
C ARG A 169 16.88 15.89 -4.17
N GLU A 170 16.56 17.16 -4.07
CA GLU A 170 17.35 18.22 -4.71
C GLU A 170 18.71 18.45 -4.00
N ASN A 171 18.83 18.03 -2.72
CA ASN A 171 20.06 18.12 -1.94
C ASN A 171 20.17 16.96 -0.93
N TRP A 172 20.74 15.84 -1.36
CA TRP A 172 20.90 14.65 -0.53
C TRP A 172 21.90 14.81 0.63
N ASP A 173 22.80 15.79 0.54
CA ASP A 173 23.82 16.05 1.57
C ASP A 173 23.28 16.94 2.71
N GLU A 174 22.09 17.51 2.55
CA GLU A 174 21.43 18.27 3.60
C GLU A 174 20.91 17.35 4.71
N GLU A 175 20.97 17.83 5.95
CA GLU A 175 20.41 17.12 7.09
C GLU A 175 18.90 16.91 6.89
N PRO A 176 18.37 15.67 7.10
CA PRO A 176 16.97 15.40 6.90
C PRO A 176 16.10 16.13 7.93
N TYR A 177 14.91 16.53 7.51
CA TYR A 177 13.87 16.88 8.47
C TYR A 177 13.51 15.65 9.33
N ILE A 178 13.35 15.82 10.65
CA ILE A 178 13.07 14.72 11.57
C ILE A 178 11.71 14.93 12.23
N LEU A 179 10.76 14.04 11.94
CA LEU A 179 9.54 13.88 12.72
C LEU A 179 9.85 12.94 13.90
N TYR A 180 10.13 13.52 15.06
CA TYR A 180 10.42 12.75 16.27
C TYR A 180 9.17 12.08 16.82
N THR A 181 9.33 10.81 17.20
CA THR A 181 8.37 10.06 18.02
C THR A 181 9.09 9.46 19.22
N ASP A 182 8.39 9.27 20.34
CA ASP A 182 8.99 8.69 21.56
C ASP A 182 9.34 7.21 21.40
N THR A 183 8.97 6.60 20.27
CA THR A 183 9.07 5.18 20.00
C THR A 183 9.52 4.90 18.57
N VAL A 184 9.43 3.64 18.14
CA VAL A 184 9.74 3.21 16.78
C VAL A 184 8.56 3.54 15.86
N SER A 185 8.82 4.21 14.74
CA SER A 185 7.89 4.34 13.61
C SER A 185 7.96 3.08 12.76
N THR A 186 6.88 2.30 12.75
CA THR A 186 6.78 1.00 12.05
C THR A 186 6.31 1.11 10.61
N GLY A 187 5.87 2.29 10.21
CA GLY A 187 5.42 2.59 8.85
C GLY A 187 5.22 4.09 8.64
N VAL A 188 5.31 4.52 7.41
CA VAL A 188 5.18 5.92 7.00
C VAL A 188 4.35 6.00 5.72
N ALA A 189 3.53 7.03 5.59
CA ALA A 189 2.76 7.29 4.38
C ALA A 189 2.54 8.80 4.18
N TRP A 190 2.84 9.30 2.99
CA TRP A 190 2.44 10.61 2.53
C TRP A 190 0.98 10.61 2.08
N SER A 191 0.26 11.70 2.36
CA SER A 191 -1.06 11.90 1.75
C SER A 191 -0.93 12.11 0.24
N SER A 192 -2.00 11.79 -0.48
CA SER A 192 -2.04 11.86 -1.95
C SER A 192 -1.80 13.26 -2.52
N ASP A 193 -2.14 14.31 -1.76
CA ASP A 193 -1.86 15.72 -2.08
C ASP A 193 -0.48 16.20 -1.60
N GLY A 194 0.26 15.35 -0.86
CA GLY A 194 1.56 15.67 -0.29
C GLY A 194 1.54 16.65 0.87
N LYS A 195 0.35 16.99 1.39
CA LYS A 195 0.17 17.94 2.50
C LYS A 195 0.50 17.32 3.86
N TYR A 196 0.22 16.03 4.06
CA TYR A 196 0.39 15.34 5.32
C TYR A 196 1.36 14.16 5.22
N LEU A 197 2.10 13.94 6.32
CA LEU A 197 2.92 12.76 6.54
C LEU A 197 2.44 12.02 7.79
N ALA A 198 2.01 10.77 7.65
CA ALA A 198 1.60 9.93 8.77
C ALA A 198 2.68 8.92 9.13
N SER A 199 2.92 8.75 10.43
CA SER A 199 3.82 7.76 11.03
C SER A 199 3.02 6.82 11.93
N ALA A 200 3.00 5.52 11.62
CA ALA A 200 2.47 4.49 12.50
C ALA A 200 3.52 4.10 13.54
N ASN A 201 3.17 4.12 14.83
CA ASN A 201 4.14 3.95 15.90
C ASN A 201 3.92 2.65 16.69
N MET A 202 5.00 2.11 17.26
CA MET A 202 4.98 0.85 18.00
C MET A 202 4.17 0.95 19.31
N ASP A 203 4.03 2.14 19.88
CA ASP A 203 3.22 2.42 21.09
C ASP A 203 1.71 2.51 20.79
N ARG A 204 1.27 2.12 19.61
CA ARG A 204 -0.12 2.18 19.16
C ARG A 204 -0.62 3.62 19.00
N SER A 205 0.25 4.53 18.61
CA SER A 205 -0.11 5.89 18.23
C SER A 205 0.17 6.13 16.75
N ILE A 206 -0.43 7.17 16.20
CA ILE A 206 -0.09 7.73 14.89
C ILE A 206 0.31 9.18 15.10
N ALA A 207 1.45 9.59 14.55
CA ALA A 207 1.80 10.98 14.41
C ALA A 207 1.44 11.45 12.99
N VAL A 208 0.68 12.53 12.86
CA VAL A 208 0.36 13.15 11.57
C VAL A 208 0.94 14.55 11.56
N LEU A 209 1.86 14.78 10.64
CA LEU A 209 2.51 16.06 10.40
C LEU A 209 1.86 16.72 9.18
N GLU A 210 1.40 17.95 9.32
CA GLU A 210 1.17 18.81 8.17
C GLU A 210 2.53 19.36 7.71
N TRP A 211 2.86 19.13 6.44
CA TRP A 211 4.21 19.47 5.94
C TRP A 211 4.48 20.98 6.09
N GLU A 212 5.68 21.31 6.55
CA GLU A 212 6.13 22.65 6.91
C GLU A 212 5.55 23.21 8.21
N ASN A 213 4.67 22.46 8.89
CA ASN A 213 4.21 22.80 10.25
C ASN A 213 4.99 21.94 11.27
N PRO A 214 5.70 22.54 12.25
CA PRO A 214 6.54 21.75 13.17
C PRO A 214 5.76 20.92 14.19
N ASP A 215 4.47 21.17 14.37
CA ASP A 215 3.67 20.57 15.44
C ASP A 215 2.79 19.41 14.90
N PRO A 216 3.19 18.14 15.08
CA PRO A 216 2.39 17.01 14.63
C PRO A 216 1.21 16.76 15.58
N TRP A 217 0.08 16.31 15.01
CA TRP A 217 -0.99 15.71 15.80
C TRP A 217 -0.61 14.29 16.21
N LEU A 218 -0.89 13.96 17.48
CA LEU A 218 -0.68 12.62 18.01
C LEU A 218 -2.02 11.94 18.29
N MET A 219 -2.37 10.96 17.47
CA MET A 219 -3.60 10.19 17.56
C MET A 219 -3.35 8.92 18.39
N ARG A 220 -4.19 8.67 19.39
CA ARG A 220 -4.07 7.55 20.35
C ARG A 220 -5.39 6.80 20.48
N GLY A 221 -5.36 5.69 21.24
CA GLY A 221 -6.57 4.90 21.52
C GLY A 221 -6.74 3.67 20.65
N PHE A 222 -5.73 3.30 19.87
CA PHE A 222 -5.78 2.08 19.08
C PHE A 222 -5.70 0.83 19.97
N PRO A 223 -6.53 -0.20 19.73
CA PRO A 223 -6.55 -1.41 20.54
C PRO A 223 -5.29 -2.27 20.40
N GLY A 224 -4.60 -2.17 19.28
CA GLY A 224 -3.39 -2.93 19.00
C GLY A 224 -2.43 -2.23 18.06
N LYS A 225 -1.49 -3.00 17.50
CA LYS A 225 -0.52 -2.48 16.52
C LYS A 225 -1.24 -1.93 15.29
N ILE A 226 -0.75 -0.81 14.79
CA ILE A 226 -1.15 -0.28 13.49
C ILE A 226 -0.36 -1.04 12.43
N ARG A 227 -1.08 -1.75 11.56
CA ARG A 227 -0.48 -2.64 10.53
C ARG A 227 -0.28 -1.93 9.21
N GLN A 228 -1.23 -1.06 8.87
CA GLN A 228 -1.20 -0.33 7.60
C GLN A 228 -1.85 1.04 7.76
N LEU A 229 -1.29 2.00 7.04
CA LEU A 229 -1.82 3.34 6.82
C LEU A 229 -2.25 3.44 5.35
N ALA A 230 -3.38 4.06 5.09
CA ALA A 230 -3.83 4.33 3.72
C ALA A 230 -4.50 5.70 3.65
N TRP A 231 -3.95 6.61 2.86
CA TRP A 231 -4.55 7.90 2.56
C TRP A 231 -5.54 7.80 1.41
N SER A 232 -6.68 8.45 1.56
CA SER A 232 -7.67 8.57 0.49
C SER A 232 -7.22 9.61 -0.55
N ASN A 233 -7.58 9.35 -1.81
CA ASN A 233 -7.54 10.38 -2.86
C ASN A 233 -8.79 11.30 -2.81
N ARG A 234 -9.75 10.99 -1.94
CA ARG A 234 -10.95 11.80 -1.70
C ARG A 234 -10.71 12.67 -0.50
N THR A 235 -11.39 13.80 -0.46
CA THR A 235 -11.31 14.78 0.60
C THR A 235 -12.56 14.75 1.48
N SER A 236 -12.40 15.09 2.76
CA SER A 236 -13.47 15.38 3.70
C SER A 236 -14.13 16.73 3.40
N ASP A 237 -15.10 17.13 4.21
CA ASP A 237 -15.77 18.44 4.10
C ASP A 237 -14.83 19.64 4.26
N THR A 238 -13.68 19.44 4.92
CA THR A 238 -12.63 20.47 5.05
C THR A 238 -11.71 20.55 3.82
N GLY A 239 -11.86 19.65 2.85
CA GLY A 239 -10.97 19.54 1.70
C GLY A 239 -9.68 18.73 1.97
N ASP A 240 -9.50 18.21 3.18
CA ASP A 240 -8.34 17.43 3.56
C ASP A 240 -8.55 15.91 3.30
N PRO A 241 -7.49 15.15 2.95
CA PRO A 241 -7.59 13.72 2.71
C PRO A 241 -7.94 12.93 3.99
N ILE A 242 -8.58 11.78 3.82
CA ILE A 242 -8.97 10.89 4.91
C ILE A 242 -7.88 9.83 5.10
N LEU A 243 -7.49 9.56 6.36
CA LEU A 243 -6.54 8.52 6.72
C LEU A 243 -7.25 7.28 7.27
N ALA A 244 -7.08 6.14 6.64
CA ALA A 244 -7.50 4.84 7.17
C ALA A 244 -6.32 4.11 7.82
N CYS A 245 -6.58 3.44 8.95
CA CYS A 245 -5.57 2.72 9.72
C CYS A 245 -6.10 1.35 10.12
N ALA A 246 -5.43 0.27 9.70
CA ALA A 246 -5.75 -1.08 10.14
C ALA A 246 -5.14 -1.35 11.51
N SER A 247 -5.95 -1.79 12.48
CA SER A 247 -5.50 -2.15 13.82
C SER A 247 -6.36 -3.28 14.40
N VAL A 248 -5.75 -4.42 14.71
CA VAL A 248 -6.42 -5.64 15.17
C VAL A 248 -7.56 -6.01 14.21
N GLU A 249 -8.78 -6.20 14.70
CA GLU A 249 -9.98 -6.57 13.93
C GLU A 249 -10.77 -5.37 13.35
N GLY A 250 -10.23 -4.15 13.41
CA GLY A 250 -10.91 -2.94 12.98
C GLY A 250 -10.09 -2.03 12.06
N VAL A 251 -10.80 -1.13 11.41
CA VAL A 251 -10.20 -0.01 10.69
C VAL A 251 -10.67 1.30 11.33
N VAL A 252 -9.73 2.19 11.61
CA VAL A 252 -10.02 3.54 12.13
C VAL A 252 -9.85 4.53 10.99
N MET A 253 -10.94 5.23 10.67
CA MET A 253 -10.96 6.29 9.67
C MET A 253 -10.79 7.63 10.36
N TRP A 254 -9.82 8.43 9.94
CA TRP A 254 -9.53 9.76 10.48
C TRP A 254 -9.78 10.83 9.44
N HIS A 255 -10.47 11.90 9.81
CA HIS A 255 -10.70 13.08 8.98
C HIS A 255 -10.49 14.35 9.78
N ARG A 256 -10.14 15.44 9.11
CA ARG A 256 -10.03 16.76 9.75
C ARG A 256 -11.41 17.24 10.18
N SER A 257 -11.50 17.71 11.41
CA SER A 257 -12.71 18.35 11.92
C SER A 257 -12.86 19.75 11.33
N VAL A 258 -14.09 20.18 11.09
CA VAL A 258 -14.41 21.58 10.78
C VAL A 258 -14.13 22.50 11.95
N ASP A 259 -14.13 21.97 13.18
CA ASP A 259 -13.69 22.67 14.39
C ASP A 259 -12.18 22.45 14.54
N GLU A 260 -11.41 23.51 14.25
CA GLU A 260 -9.93 23.46 14.33
C GLU A 260 -9.41 23.09 15.73
N SER A 261 -10.18 23.37 16.79
CA SER A 261 -9.80 23.04 18.17
C SER A 261 -9.80 21.53 18.45
N VAL A 262 -10.56 20.75 17.68
CA VAL A 262 -10.64 19.30 17.75
C VAL A 262 -9.50 18.63 16.98
N GLY A 263 -9.11 19.22 15.85
CA GLY A 263 -8.06 18.71 14.98
C GLY A 263 -8.54 17.55 14.11
N TRP A 264 -8.42 16.31 14.56
CA TRP A 264 -8.82 15.10 13.84
C TRP A 264 -9.88 14.30 14.58
N GLU A 265 -10.91 13.87 13.86
CA GLU A 265 -11.99 13.01 14.35
C GLU A 265 -11.88 11.62 13.75
N SER A 266 -12.34 10.61 14.51
CA SER A 266 -12.25 9.22 14.07
C SER A 266 -13.59 8.50 14.06
N THR A 267 -13.75 7.60 13.09
CA THR A 267 -14.82 6.62 13.03
C THR A 267 -14.22 5.22 12.96
N ILE A 268 -14.77 4.27 13.72
CA ILE A 268 -14.26 2.89 13.76
C ILE A 268 -15.16 2.00 12.92
N LEU A 269 -14.57 1.28 11.98
CA LEU A 269 -15.23 0.27 11.16
C LEU A 269 -14.98 -1.11 11.79
N THR A 270 -16.05 -1.78 12.23
CA THR A 270 -16.00 -3.08 12.91
C THR A 270 -16.89 -4.08 12.20
N ASN A 271 -16.30 -5.06 11.53
CA ASN A 271 -17.02 -6.18 10.92
C ASN A 271 -16.13 -7.41 10.77
N HIS A 272 -14.81 -7.23 10.79
CA HIS A 272 -13.88 -8.34 10.88
C HIS A 272 -13.89 -8.95 12.28
N PHE A 273 -13.64 -10.24 12.36
CA PHE A 273 -13.55 -10.98 13.63
C PHE A 273 -12.16 -11.60 13.84
N ASP A 274 -11.23 -11.27 12.97
CA ASP A 274 -9.79 -11.50 13.10
C ASP A 274 -9.03 -10.29 12.54
N VAL A 275 -7.72 -10.34 12.56
CA VAL A 275 -6.84 -9.23 12.21
C VAL A 275 -7.09 -8.74 10.78
N VAL A 276 -7.27 -7.44 10.63
CA VAL A 276 -7.26 -6.75 9.34
C VAL A 276 -5.81 -6.69 8.83
N THR A 277 -5.56 -7.38 7.74
CA THR A 277 -4.21 -7.53 7.13
C THR A 277 -3.90 -6.46 6.10
N ALA A 278 -4.93 -6.02 5.35
CA ALA A 278 -4.76 -5.01 4.31
C ALA A 278 -5.99 -4.11 4.17
N ILE A 279 -5.71 -2.84 3.81
CA ILE A 279 -6.73 -1.81 3.53
C ILE A 279 -6.33 -1.02 2.28
N ALA A 280 -7.31 -0.61 1.48
CA ALA A 280 -7.08 0.28 0.35
C ALA A 280 -8.31 1.13 0.03
N HIS A 281 -8.10 2.42 -0.18
CA HIS A 281 -9.13 3.29 -0.72
C HIS A 281 -9.32 3.03 -2.22
N PRO A 282 -10.56 3.04 -2.73
CA PRO A 282 -10.80 2.98 -4.16
C PRO A 282 -10.26 4.25 -4.85
N PRO A 283 -9.81 4.15 -6.11
CA PRO A 283 -9.36 5.31 -6.86
C PRO A 283 -10.51 6.29 -7.13
N GLN A 284 -10.19 7.60 -7.28
CA GLN A 284 -11.19 8.63 -7.58
C GLN A 284 -11.96 8.41 -8.88
N SER A 285 -11.34 7.77 -9.86
CA SER A 285 -11.96 7.40 -11.14
C SER A 285 -13.12 6.42 -10.96
N LEU A 286 -13.18 5.74 -9.82
CA LEU A 286 -14.28 4.84 -9.48
C LEU A 286 -15.51 5.66 -9.08
N ASN A 287 -16.23 6.19 -10.06
CA ASN A 287 -17.55 6.75 -9.87
C ASN A 287 -18.61 5.64 -9.64
N TYR A 288 -18.37 4.77 -8.65
CA TYR A 288 -19.40 3.90 -8.13
C TYR A 288 -20.39 4.75 -7.31
N ARG A 289 -21.14 5.57 -8.04
CA ARG A 289 -22.38 6.11 -7.54
C ARG A 289 -23.38 4.97 -7.56
N LEU A 290 -23.48 4.30 -6.46
CA LEU A 290 -24.69 3.58 -6.13
C LEU A 290 -25.86 4.58 -6.19
N PRO A 291 -27.10 4.13 -6.43
CA PRO A 291 -28.22 5.04 -6.45
C PRO A 291 -28.32 5.97 -5.24
N ASN A 292 -27.61 5.69 -4.14
CA ASN A 292 -27.61 6.50 -2.91
C ASN A 292 -26.31 6.44 -2.08
N ASN A 293 -25.26 5.69 -2.45
CA ASN A 293 -24.05 5.52 -1.60
C ASN A 293 -22.79 5.38 -2.43
N GLU A 294 -21.67 5.84 -1.90
CA GLU A 294 -20.36 5.78 -2.52
C GLU A 294 -19.44 4.80 -1.77
N LEU A 295 -18.63 4.02 -2.52
CA LEU A 295 -17.63 3.12 -1.92
C LEU A 295 -16.42 3.93 -1.48
N ILE A 296 -16.01 3.78 -0.21
CA ILE A 296 -14.92 4.57 0.37
C ILE A 296 -13.68 3.75 0.75
N LEU A 297 -13.84 2.46 1.05
CA LEU A 297 -12.73 1.62 1.52
C LEU A 297 -12.97 0.15 1.18
N ALA A 298 -11.89 -0.58 0.94
CA ALA A 298 -11.83 -2.03 1.01
C ALA A 298 -10.91 -2.44 2.17
N SER A 299 -11.30 -3.44 2.97
CA SER A 299 -10.49 -4.04 4.01
C SER A 299 -10.50 -5.56 3.89
N ALA A 300 -9.35 -6.20 4.06
CA ALA A 300 -9.17 -7.64 3.98
C ALA A 300 -8.59 -8.16 5.30
N GLY A 301 -9.07 -9.30 5.77
CA GLY A 301 -8.72 -9.85 7.07
C GLY A 301 -8.26 -11.29 7.05
N ALA A 302 -7.57 -11.69 8.12
CA ALA A 302 -7.20 -13.07 8.41
C ALA A 302 -8.43 -13.98 8.64
N ASP A 303 -9.62 -13.38 8.81
CA ASP A 303 -10.91 -14.07 8.88
C ASP A 303 -11.43 -14.58 7.51
N GLY A 304 -10.70 -14.35 6.42
CA GLY A 304 -11.09 -14.72 5.07
C GLY A 304 -12.16 -13.82 4.44
N TRP A 305 -12.45 -12.68 5.07
CA TRP A 305 -13.38 -11.69 4.56
C TRP A 305 -12.64 -10.51 3.93
N LEU A 306 -13.19 -10.02 2.82
CA LEU A 306 -12.86 -8.75 2.21
C LEU A 306 -14.13 -7.90 2.24
N CYS A 307 -14.14 -6.88 3.11
CA CYS A 307 -15.27 -5.98 3.30
C CYS A 307 -15.13 -4.74 2.44
N LEU A 308 -16.17 -4.42 1.69
CA LEU A 308 -16.32 -3.16 0.96
C LEU A 308 -17.22 -2.24 1.77
N TRP A 309 -16.75 -1.01 2.05
CA TRP A 309 -17.42 -0.06 2.93
C TRP A 309 -17.94 1.13 2.15
N ASP A 310 -19.17 1.54 2.47
CA ASP A 310 -19.80 2.73 1.89
C ASP A 310 -19.53 4.01 2.70
N GLU A 311 -19.93 5.16 2.16
CA GLU A 311 -19.77 6.48 2.79
C GLU A 311 -20.53 6.66 4.11
N ASN A 312 -21.48 5.77 4.44
CA ASN A 312 -22.16 5.72 5.72
C ASN A 312 -21.45 4.81 6.73
N PHE A 313 -20.23 4.36 6.39
CA PHE A 313 -19.41 3.44 7.20
C PHE A 313 -20.10 2.09 7.44
N GLN A 314 -20.97 1.66 6.52
CA GLN A 314 -21.62 0.36 6.55
C GLN A 314 -20.95 -0.60 5.58
N VAL A 315 -20.96 -1.90 5.92
CA VAL A 315 -20.53 -2.93 4.98
C VAL A 315 -21.53 -3.02 3.83
N TRP A 316 -21.04 -2.67 2.66
CA TRP A 316 -21.81 -2.68 1.43
C TRP A 316 -21.85 -4.06 0.77
N GLU A 317 -20.70 -4.76 0.77
CA GLU A 317 -20.54 -6.12 0.26
C GLU A 317 -19.39 -6.82 0.97
N ILE A 318 -19.48 -8.15 1.13
CA ILE A 318 -18.39 -9.00 1.60
C ILE A 318 -18.01 -9.93 0.46
N LEU A 319 -16.75 -9.87 0.06
CA LEU A 319 -16.14 -10.77 -0.91
C LEU A 319 -15.39 -11.88 -0.16
N SER A 320 -15.40 -13.07 -0.70
CA SER A 320 -14.71 -14.24 -0.16
C SER A 320 -14.12 -15.05 -1.31
N GLY A 321 -13.32 -16.07 -1.00
CA GLY A 321 -12.75 -16.94 -2.03
C GLY A 321 -11.38 -17.49 -1.67
N VAL A 322 -10.83 -17.08 -0.52
CA VAL A 322 -9.61 -17.67 0.05
C VAL A 322 -9.98 -18.78 1.05
N THR A 323 -9.05 -19.72 1.22
CA THR A 323 -9.27 -20.88 2.09
C THR A 323 -9.09 -20.52 3.57
N GLU A 324 -8.15 -19.64 3.86
CA GLU A 324 -7.82 -19.13 5.20
C GLU A 324 -8.00 -17.61 5.22
N GLY A 325 -6.93 -16.83 5.39
CA GLY A 325 -6.97 -15.39 5.44
C GLY A 325 -6.50 -14.72 4.16
N PHE A 326 -6.85 -13.45 4.03
CA PHE A 326 -6.24 -12.57 3.04
C PHE A 326 -4.94 -11.99 3.59
N SER A 327 -3.91 -11.89 2.76
CA SER A 327 -2.61 -11.32 3.09
C SER A 327 -2.43 -9.87 2.57
N THR A 328 -3.02 -9.56 1.41
CA THR A 328 -2.86 -8.27 0.74
C THR A 328 -4.04 -7.97 -0.17
N LEU A 329 -4.24 -6.68 -0.50
CA LEU A 329 -5.23 -6.24 -1.50
C LEU A 329 -4.73 -4.99 -2.24
N ALA A 330 -5.20 -4.81 -3.48
CA ALA A 330 -4.89 -3.63 -4.29
C ALA A 330 -6.00 -3.31 -5.30
N TRP A 331 -6.41 -2.04 -5.35
CA TRP A 331 -7.27 -1.53 -6.42
C TRP A 331 -6.46 -1.26 -7.68
N GLU A 332 -7.04 -1.63 -8.81
CA GLU A 332 -6.56 -1.18 -10.12
C GLU A 332 -6.81 0.35 -10.24
N PRO A 333 -5.85 1.15 -10.78
CA PRO A 333 -5.89 2.62 -10.73
C PRO A 333 -7.11 3.28 -11.37
N GLN A 334 -7.79 2.63 -12.33
CA GLN A 334 -9.04 3.11 -12.91
C GLN A 334 -10.28 2.55 -12.19
N GLY A 335 -10.08 1.67 -11.18
CA GLY A 335 -11.14 1.08 -10.39
C GLY A 335 -11.91 -0.07 -11.05
N LYS A 336 -11.45 -0.55 -12.18
CA LYS A 336 -12.08 -1.65 -12.90
C LYS A 336 -11.98 -2.97 -12.16
N PHE A 337 -10.87 -3.18 -11.47
CA PHE A 337 -10.56 -4.41 -10.75
C PHE A 337 -10.15 -4.16 -9.30
N LEU A 338 -10.50 -5.11 -8.45
CA LEU A 338 -9.93 -5.27 -7.12
C LEU A 338 -9.22 -6.60 -7.06
N ALA A 339 -7.94 -6.62 -6.71
CA ALA A 339 -7.16 -7.82 -6.53
C ALA A 339 -6.87 -8.08 -5.06
N ALA A 340 -6.91 -9.33 -4.62
CA ALA A 340 -6.44 -9.73 -3.30
C ALA A 340 -5.64 -11.03 -3.37
N GLY A 341 -4.67 -11.14 -2.46
CA GLY A 341 -3.85 -12.31 -2.23
C GLY A 341 -4.25 -13.02 -0.94
N GLY A 342 -4.14 -14.35 -0.93
CA GLY A 342 -4.45 -15.19 0.21
C GLY A 342 -3.22 -15.84 0.85
N ASP A 343 -3.40 -16.32 2.09
CA ASP A 343 -2.37 -16.97 2.89
C ASP A 343 -1.95 -18.35 2.34
N GLN A 344 -2.78 -18.94 1.48
CA GLN A 344 -2.49 -20.22 0.82
C GLN A 344 -2.09 -20.04 -0.67
N GLY A 345 -1.70 -18.82 -1.05
CA GLY A 345 -1.23 -18.48 -2.40
C GLY A 345 -2.35 -18.11 -3.37
N GLU A 346 -3.59 -18.00 -2.91
CA GLU A 346 -4.69 -17.58 -3.78
C GLU A 346 -4.47 -16.16 -4.28
N LEU A 347 -4.65 -15.95 -5.57
CA LEU A 347 -4.80 -14.66 -6.23
C LEU A 347 -6.22 -14.58 -6.77
N ILE A 348 -6.99 -13.61 -6.34
CA ILE A 348 -8.34 -13.39 -6.83
C ILE A 348 -8.47 -11.95 -7.34
N ILE A 349 -9.02 -11.80 -8.52
CA ILE A 349 -9.32 -10.51 -9.13
C ILE A 349 -10.83 -10.44 -9.37
N TRP A 350 -11.46 -9.45 -8.78
CA TRP A 350 -12.88 -9.15 -8.99
C TRP A 350 -13.05 -7.97 -9.94
N SER A 351 -14.12 -8.03 -10.72
CA SER A 351 -14.64 -6.90 -11.49
C SER A 351 -16.05 -6.56 -11.06
N SER A 352 -16.41 -5.31 -11.20
CA SER A 352 -17.78 -4.91 -10.94
C SER A 352 -18.73 -5.34 -12.07
N ASN A 353 -19.96 -5.72 -11.71
CA ASN A 353 -21.00 -6.14 -12.62
C ASN A 353 -21.75 -4.98 -13.32
N ASN A 354 -21.33 -3.72 -13.10
CA ASN A 354 -22.00 -2.59 -13.76
C ASN A 354 -21.63 -2.51 -15.24
N SER A 355 -22.42 -3.20 -16.07
CA SER A 355 -22.46 -3.05 -17.53
C SER A 355 -23.03 -1.68 -18.01
N GLN A 356 -23.10 -0.67 -17.15
CA GLN A 356 -23.57 0.69 -17.43
C GLN A 356 -22.54 1.80 -17.20
N CYS A 357 -21.24 1.50 -17.25
CA CYS A 357 -20.25 2.53 -17.48
C CYS A 357 -20.14 2.78 -18.99
N GLU A 358 -21.10 3.47 -19.58
CA GLU A 358 -20.87 4.15 -20.85
C GLU A 358 -19.78 5.21 -20.60
N VAL A 359 -18.66 5.03 -21.26
CA VAL A 359 -17.63 6.06 -21.43
C VAL A 359 -18.32 7.24 -22.13
N ILE A 360 -18.67 8.27 -21.38
CA ILE A 360 -19.02 9.56 -21.98
C ILE A 360 -17.70 10.13 -22.48
N GLY A 361 -17.56 10.07 -23.83
CA GLY A 361 -16.43 10.59 -24.59
C GLY A 361 -16.28 12.11 -24.53
#